data_44e194ff0247233255721d251631885e
#
_entry.id   44e194ff0247233255721d251631885e
#
_cell.length_a   1.000
_cell.length_b   1.000
_cell.length_c   1.000
_cell.angle_alpha   90.00
_cell.angle_beta   90.00
_cell.angle_gamma   90.00
#
_symmetry.space_group_name_H-M   'P 1'
#
loop_
_entity.id
_entity.type
_entity.pdbx_description
1 polymer ?
#
loop_
_entity_poly.entity_id
_entity_poly.type
_entity_poly.pdbx_seq_one_letter_code
_entity_poly.pdbx_strand_id
1 'polypeptide(L)'
;MDAWFGIAAILVGLAGCFYGYPLFRIFLILAGLIYGYVFGHSFVPASHPWLALAIGLGAAVILAMLAYPLWSIGIILIGAALGFMILSSIGVALNASQGTVIVLGVLGAAALAFLFYHARDLFVMLATAFNGAVQVVYGLDLVFPALALWFGRAHFLFVAAMVVLGGFGFAVQYAMFKDRRTYSS
;
A
#
# COMPACT_ATOMS: atom_id res chain seq x y z
N MET A 1 17.36 15.58 19.56
CA MET A 1 16.02 15.01 19.28
C MET A 1 16.03 14.01 18.10
N ASP A 2 16.96 14.17 17.18
CA ASP A 2 16.95 13.41 15.92
C ASP A 2 17.29 11.92 16.06
N ALA A 3 18.15 11.54 17.02
CA ALA A 3 18.51 10.14 17.23
C ALA A 3 17.34 9.25 17.70
N TRP A 4 16.43 9.76 18.51
CA TRP A 4 15.23 9.02 18.93
C TRP A 4 14.27 8.78 17.78
N PHE A 5 14.08 9.79 16.92
CA PHE A 5 13.30 9.63 15.68
C PHE A 5 13.95 8.65 14.73
N GLY A 6 15.29 8.67 14.62
CA GLY A 6 16.03 7.70 13.81
C GLY A 6 15.85 6.27 14.31
N ILE A 7 15.96 6.03 15.62
CA ILE A 7 15.72 4.70 16.22
C ILE A 7 14.28 4.23 15.98
N ALA A 8 13.31 5.12 16.21
CA ALA A 8 11.90 4.80 15.96
C ALA A 8 11.66 4.46 14.46
N ALA A 9 12.25 5.23 13.55
CA ALA A 9 12.16 4.97 12.10
C ALA A 9 12.77 3.61 11.73
N ILE A 10 13.92 3.24 12.32
CA ILE A 10 14.53 1.91 12.10
C ILE A 10 13.60 0.81 12.58
N LEU A 11 13.06 0.90 13.79
CA LEU A 11 12.19 -0.14 14.35
C LEU A 11 10.89 -0.30 13.54
N VAL A 12 10.23 0.80 13.22
CA VAL A 12 9.01 0.81 12.39
C VAL A 12 9.32 0.33 10.98
N GLY A 13 10.45 0.77 10.41
CA GLY A 13 10.92 0.36 9.10
C GLY A 13 11.20 -1.15 9.03
N LEU A 14 11.89 -1.73 10.03
CA LEU A 14 12.11 -3.18 10.11
C LEU A 14 10.79 -3.95 10.25
N ALA A 15 9.88 -3.48 11.11
CA ALA A 15 8.58 -4.09 11.25
C ALA A 15 7.78 -4.05 9.93
N GLY A 16 7.78 -2.91 9.22
CA GLY A 16 7.15 -2.77 7.89
C GLY A 16 7.83 -3.62 6.82
N CYS A 17 9.17 -3.69 6.84
CA CYS A 17 9.95 -4.45 5.87
C CYS A 17 9.70 -5.96 5.96
N PHE A 18 9.65 -6.53 7.17
CA PHE A 18 9.53 -7.97 7.37
C PHE A 18 8.11 -8.47 7.67
N TYR A 19 7.29 -7.65 8.31
CA TYR A 19 5.91 -7.98 8.71
C TYR A 19 4.88 -7.06 8.08
N GLY A 20 5.22 -6.39 6.98
CA GLY A 20 4.39 -5.36 6.35
C GLY A 20 3.02 -5.86 5.92
N TYR A 21 2.91 -7.06 5.36
CA TYR A 21 1.64 -7.61 4.89
C TYR A 21 0.60 -7.81 6.02
N PRO A 22 0.91 -8.48 7.17
CA PRO A 22 -0.04 -8.55 8.28
C PRO A 22 -0.30 -7.19 8.93
N LEU A 23 0.72 -6.33 9.08
CA LEU A 23 0.57 -4.99 9.62
C LEU A 23 -0.32 -4.11 8.75
N PHE A 24 -0.22 -4.22 7.43
CA PHE A 24 -1.04 -3.48 6.49
C PHE A 24 -2.55 -3.74 6.71
N ARG A 25 -2.95 -4.99 6.95
CA ARG A 25 -4.34 -5.33 7.26
C ARG A 25 -4.81 -4.68 8.55
N ILE A 26 -3.96 -4.65 9.58
CA ILE A 26 -4.26 -4.00 10.86
C ILE A 26 -4.41 -2.49 10.64
N PHE A 27 -3.49 -1.86 9.91
CA PHE A 27 -3.57 -0.42 9.59
C PHE A 27 -4.81 -0.06 8.78
N LEU A 28 -5.24 -0.91 7.84
CA LEU A 28 -6.48 -0.71 7.10
C LEU A 28 -7.71 -0.72 8.02
N ILE A 29 -7.77 -1.68 8.95
CA ILE A 29 -8.87 -1.77 9.92
C ILE A 29 -8.87 -0.53 10.83
N LEU A 30 -7.70 -0.14 11.37
CA LEU A 30 -7.56 1.05 12.22
C LEU A 30 -7.95 2.34 11.47
N ALA A 31 -7.51 2.47 10.22
CA ALA A 31 -7.90 3.60 9.37
C ALA A 31 -9.43 3.61 9.15
N GLY A 32 -10.03 2.46 8.84
CA GLY A 32 -11.48 2.32 8.72
C GLY A 32 -12.22 2.74 10.01
N LEU A 33 -11.72 2.34 11.17
CA LEU A 33 -12.29 2.74 12.47
C LEU A 33 -12.20 4.25 12.67
N ILE A 34 -11.04 4.85 12.47
CA ILE A 34 -10.80 6.29 12.69
C ILE A 34 -11.63 7.13 11.72
N TYR A 35 -11.50 6.86 10.42
CA TYR A 35 -12.23 7.61 9.39
C TYR A 35 -13.73 7.36 9.47
N GLY A 36 -14.15 6.14 9.78
CA GLY A 36 -15.56 5.80 9.99
C GLY A 36 -16.18 6.55 11.16
N TYR A 37 -15.46 6.63 12.28
CA TYR A 37 -15.91 7.40 13.44
C TYR A 37 -16.03 8.89 13.12
N VAL A 38 -14.99 9.49 12.53
CA VAL A 38 -14.99 10.92 12.16
C VAL A 38 -16.12 11.22 11.17
N PHE A 39 -16.27 10.38 10.17
CA PHE A 39 -17.33 10.52 9.16
C PHE A 39 -18.72 10.39 9.78
N GLY A 40 -18.98 9.33 10.54
CA GLY A 40 -20.30 9.11 11.18
C GLY A 40 -20.66 10.21 12.18
N HIS A 41 -19.68 10.63 12.99
CA HIS A 41 -19.86 11.71 13.94
C HIS A 41 -20.19 13.06 13.27
N SER A 42 -19.66 13.33 12.07
CA SER A 42 -19.86 14.62 11.36
C SER A 42 -21.30 14.85 10.89
N PHE A 43 -22.14 13.81 10.82
CA PHE A 43 -23.54 13.94 10.41
C PHE A 43 -24.49 14.30 11.56
N VAL A 44 -24.00 14.32 12.81
CA VAL A 44 -24.85 14.55 13.98
C VAL A 44 -24.58 15.93 14.57
N PRO A 45 -25.62 16.76 14.82
CA PRO A 45 -25.46 18.04 15.49
C PRO A 45 -24.85 17.89 16.89
N ALA A 46 -24.03 18.86 17.30
CA ALA A 46 -23.37 18.88 18.61
C ALA A 46 -24.35 18.85 19.82
N SER A 47 -25.64 19.14 19.58
CA SER A 47 -26.71 19.08 20.59
C SER A 47 -27.03 17.65 21.07
N HIS A 48 -26.61 16.61 20.33
CA HIS A 48 -26.92 15.21 20.64
C HIS A 48 -25.65 14.35 20.75
N PRO A 49 -24.80 14.53 21.79
CA PRO A 49 -23.50 13.88 21.86
C PRO A 49 -23.57 12.35 21.92
N TRP A 50 -24.57 11.78 22.58
CA TRP A 50 -24.76 10.33 22.65
C TRP A 50 -25.15 9.72 21.29
N LEU A 51 -25.96 10.43 20.50
CA LEU A 51 -26.33 10.02 19.16
C LEU A 51 -25.11 10.11 18.22
N ALA A 52 -24.30 11.15 18.34
CA ALA A 52 -23.06 11.31 17.61
C ALA A 52 -22.07 10.17 17.89
N LEU A 53 -21.94 9.79 19.17
CA LEU A 53 -21.11 8.66 19.59
C LEU A 53 -21.64 7.33 18.99
N ALA A 54 -22.92 7.07 19.08
CA ALA A 54 -23.52 5.82 18.58
C ALA A 54 -23.39 5.68 17.06
N ILE A 55 -23.69 6.75 16.31
CA ILE A 55 -23.56 6.78 14.84
C ILE A 55 -22.10 6.73 14.43
N GLY A 56 -21.20 7.45 15.12
CA GLY A 56 -19.78 7.42 14.88
C GLY A 56 -19.19 6.02 15.07
N LEU A 57 -19.51 5.33 16.17
CA LEU A 57 -19.07 3.97 16.41
C LEU A 57 -19.65 2.96 15.41
N GLY A 58 -20.93 3.09 15.06
CA GLY A 58 -21.56 2.26 14.03
C GLY A 58 -20.87 2.40 12.68
N ALA A 59 -20.63 3.64 12.23
CA ALA A 59 -19.91 3.92 11.01
C ALA A 59 -18.45 3.43 11.06
N ALA A 60 -17.78 3.56 12.20
CA ALA A 60 -16.43 3.05 12.42
C ALA A 60 -16.34 1.54 12.18
N VAL A 61 -17.24 0.78 12.78
CA VAL A 61 -17.29 -0.70 12.62
C VAL A 61 -17.57 -1.08 11.17
N ILE A 62 -18.55 -0.43 10.54
CA ILE A 62 -18.89 -0.69 9.13
C ILE A 62 -17.70 -0.41 8.21
N LEU A 63 -17.06 0.76 8.35
CA LEU A 63 -15.90 1.10 7.51
C LEU A 63 -14.69 0.22 7.80
N ALA A 64 -14.47 -0.20 9.03
CA ALA A 64 -13.40 -1.14 9.35
C ALA A 64 -13.61 -2.52 8.67
N MET A 65 -14.86 -3.00 8.65
CA MET A 65 -15.20 -4.25 7.94
C MET A 65 -15.06 -4.11 6.41
N LEU A 66 -15.42 -2.95 5.87
CA LEU A 66 -15.34 -2.65 4.44
C LEU A 66 -13.95 -2.25 3.98
N ALA A 67 -13.04 -1.87 4.87
CA ALA A 67 -11.71 -1.34 4.52
C ALA A 67 -10.93 -2.27 3.58
N TYR A 68 -10.90 -3.57 3.87
CA TYR A 68 -10.17 -4.53 3.04
C TYR A 68 -10.84 -4.79 1.67
N PRO A 69 -12.18 -5.04 1.58
CA PRO A 69 -12.86 -5.13 0.29
C PRO A 69 -12.73 -3.86 -0.55
N LEU A 70 -12.93 -2.68 0.03
CA LEU A 70 -12.84 -1.40 -0.68
C LEU A 70 -11.42 -1.17 -1.24
N TRP A 71 -10.39 -1.48 -0.45
CA TRP A 71 -9.00 -1.39 -0.91
C TRP A 71 -8.74 -2.36 -2.08
N SER A 72 -9.27 -3.59 -2.01
CA SER A 72 -9.16 -4.59 -3.07
C SER A 72 -9.81 -4.12 -4.38
N ILE A 73 -11.01 -3.52 -4.29
CA ILE A 73 -11.71 -2.93 -5.44
C ILE A 73 -10.89 -1.77 -6.02
N GLY A 74 -10.33 -0.90 -5.15
CA GLY A 74 -9.48 0.20 -5.58
C GLY A 74 -8.30 -0.25 -6.45
N ILE A 75 -7.60 -1.32 -6.07
CA ILE A 75 -6.50 -1.89 -6.85
C ILE A 75 -6.99 -2.39 -8.22
N ILE A 76 -8.12 -3.08 -8.26
CA ILE A 76 -8.70 -3.60 -9.51
C ILE A 76 -9.04 -2.44 -10.44
N LEU A 77 -9.63 -1.36 -9.93
CA LEU A 77 -9.97 -0.17 -10.70
C LEU A 77 -8.73 0.54 -11.25
N ILE A 78 -7.66 0.63 -10.45
CA ILE A 78 -6.37 1.18 -10.92
C ILE A 78 -5.81 0.31 -12.04
N GLY A 79 -5.82 -1.01 -11.88
CA GLY A 79 -5.40 -1.94 -12.93
C GLY A 79 -6.23 -1.78 -14.21
N ALA A 80 -7.55 -1.67 -14.08
CA ALA A 80 -8.45 -1.44 -15.21
C ALA A 80 -8.14 -0.10 -15.92
N ALA A 81 -7.97 0.98 -15.19
CA ALA A 81 -7.65 2.28 -15.76
C ALA A 81 -6.31 2.28 -16.51
N LEU A 82 -5.28 1.69 -15.91
CA LEU A 82 -3.96 1.55 -16.55
C LEU A 82 -4.04 0.70 -17.82
N GLY A 83 -4.76 -0.43 -17.77
CA GLY A 83 -4.94 -1.31 -18.91
C GLY A 83 -5.65 -0.62 -20.06
N PHE A 84 -6.72 0.12 -19.75
CA PHE A 84 -7.44 0.94 -20.72
C PHE A 84 -6.51 1.97 -21.37
N MET A 85 -5.78 2.75 -20.56
CA MET A 85 -4.88 3.78 -21.07
C MET A 85 -3.79 3.21 -21.97
N ILE A 86 -3.15 2.11 -21.59
CA ILE A 86 -2.05 1.51 -22.34
C ILE A 86 -2.55 1.00 -23.71
N LEU A 87 -3.56 0.15 -23.72
CA LEU A 87 -4.02 -0.47 -24.97
C LEU A 87 -4.74 0.53 -25.88
N SER A 88 -5.50 1.48 -25.35
CA SER A 88 -6.09 2.56 -26.16
C SER A 88 -5.01 3.45 -26.80
N SER A 89 -3.94 3.79 -26.04
CA SER A 89 -2.81 4.57 -26.58
C SER A 89 -2.09 3.84 -27.71
N ILE A 90 -1.93 2.53 -27.60
CA ILE A 90 -1.36 1.70 -28.67
C ILE A 90 -2.29 1.74 -29.90
N GLY A 91 -3.60 1.60 -29.70
CA GLY A 91 -4.58 1.70 -30.78
C GLY A 91 -4.52 3.05 -31.52
N VAL A 92 -4.41 4.15 -30.78
CA VAL A 92 -4.22 5.49 -31.35
C VAL A 92 -2.91 5.59 -32.13
N ALA A 93 -1.80 5.09 -31.57
CA ALA A 93 -0.50 5.13 -32.23
C ALA A 93 -0.46 4.33 -33.55
N LEU A 94 -1.29 3.29 -33.65
CA LEU A 94 -1.47 2.48 -34.86
C LEU A 94 -2.50 3.08 -35.85
N ASN A 95 -3.02 4.29 -35.61
CA ASN A 95 -4.06 4.94 -36.41
C ASN A 95 -5.32 4.07 -36.60
N ALA A 96 -5.68 3.27 -35.59
CA ALA A 96 -6.86 2.45 -35.57
C ALA A 96 -8.15 3.30 -35.55
N SER A 97 -9.26 2.74 -36.02
CA SER A 97 -10.56 3.41 -35.92
C SER A 97 -10.96 3.64 -34.45
N GLN A 98 -11.75 4.65 -34.17
CA GLN A 98 -12.20 4.98 -32.82
C GLN A 98 -12.85 3.78 -32.11
N GLY A 99 -13.66 3.01 -32.86
CA GLY A 99 -14.26 1.77 -32.32
C GLY A 99 -13.22 0.74 -31.90
N THR A 100 -12.17 0.54 -32.71
CA THR A 100 -11.06 -0.37 -32.39
C THR A 100 -10.28 0.10 -31.16
N VAL A 101 -10.02 1.41 -31.03
CA VAL A 101 -9.33 1.99 -29.87
C VAL A 101 -10.11 1.73 -28.57
N ILE A 102 -11.43 1.90 -28.58
CA ILE A 102 -12.29 1.63 -27.42
C ILE A 102 -12.26 0.13 -27.07
N VAL A 103 -12.41 -0.75 -28.06
CA VAL A 103 -12.38 -2.21 -27.83
C VAL A 103 -11.04 -2.64 -27.26
N LEU A 104 -9.92 -2.16 -27.80
CA LEU A 104 -8.58 -2.41 -27.25
C LEU A 104 -8.45 -1.91 -25.81
N GLY A 105 -8.95 -0.69 -25.54
CA GLY A 105 -8.97 -0.13 -24.19
C GLY A 105 -9.73 -1.01 -23.19
N VAL A 106 -10.93 -1.48 -23.56
CA VAL A 106 -11.74 -2.37 -22.72
C VAL A 106 -11.06 -3.72 -22.49
N LEU A 107 -10.46 -4.31 -23.53
CA LEU A 107 -9.68 -5.55 -23.38
C LEU A 107 -8.47 -5.36 -22.47
N GLY A 108 -7.75 -4.24 -22.60
CA GLY A 108 -6.66 -3.87 -21.72
C GLY A 108 -7.11 -3.68 -20.27
N ALA A 109 -8.24 -2.99 -20.07
CA ALA A 109 -8.84 -2.82 -18.77
C ALA A 109 -9.15 -4.16 -18.10
N ALA A 110 -9.81 -5.06 -18.81
CA ALA A 110 -10.16 -6.39 -18.29
C ALA A 110 -8.90 -7.22 -17.97
N ALA A 111 -7.91 -7.23 -18.85
CA ALA A 111 -6.67 -7.99 -18.67
C ALA A 111 -5.87 -7.52 -17.45
N LEU A 112 -5.65 -6.20 -17.33
CA LEU A 112 -4.90 -5.67 -16.18
C LEU A 112 -5.72 -5.66 -14.88
N ALA A 113 -7.03 -5.47 -14.90
CA ALA A 113 -7.89 -5.65 -13.74
C ALA A 113 -7.76 -7.08 -13.18
N PHE A 114 -7.79 -8.08 -14.05
CA PHE A 114 -7.61 -9.49 -13.68
C PHE A 114 -6.21 -9.76 -13.11
N LEU A 115 -5.17 -9.23 -13.74
CA LEU A 115 -3.79 -9.35 -13.26
C LEU A 115 -3.62 -8.71 -11.87
N PHE A 116 -4.12 -7.50 -11.68
CA PHE A 116 -4.05 -6.76 -10.42
C PHE A 116 -4.85 -7.44 -9.31
N TYR A 117 -6.01 -8.02 -9.64
CA TYR A 117 -6.78 -8.82 -8.68
C TYR A 117 -5.97 -10.00 -8.12
N HIS A 118 -5.24 -10.73 -8.98
CA HIS A 118 -4.44 -11.87 -8.56
C HIS A 118 -3.12 -11.48 -7.90
N ALA A 119 -2.53 -10.36 -8.32
CA ALA A 119 -1.24 -9.87 -7.83
C ALA A 119 -1.35 -8.89 -6.63
N ARG A 120 -2.58 -8.56 -6.17
CA ARG A 120 -2.81 -7.54 -5.13
C ARG A 120 -1.97 -7.75 -3.86
N ASP A 121 -1.87 -9.00 -3.41
CA ASP A 121 -1.11 -9.34 -2.20
C ASP A 121 0.39 -9.15 -2.41
N LEU A 122 0.90 -9.46 -3.62
CA LEU A 122 2.29 -9.21 -3.99
C LEU A 122 2.61 -7.71 -4.01
N PHE A 123 1.70 -6.86 -4.51
CA PHE A 123 1.88 -5.41 -4.51
C PHE A 123 1.96 -4.85 -3.08
N VAL A 124 1.14 -5.36 -2.15
CA VAL A 124 1.23 -4.96 -0.74
C VAL A 124 2.56 -5.35 -0.14
N MET A 125 2.98 -6.61 -0.32
CA MET A 125 4.26 -7.09 0.20
C MET A 125 5.43 -6.27 -0.36
N LEU A 126 5.41 -6.00 -1.68
CA LEU A 126 6.43 -5.20 -2.34
C LEU A 126 6.45 -3.77 -1.77
N ALA A 127 5.30 -3.10 -1.75
CA ALA A 127 5.20 -1.72 -1.27
C ALA A 127 5.62 -1.58 0.19
N THR A 128 5.18 -2.48 1.07
CA THR A 128 5.52 -2.43 2.50
C THR A 128 6.99 -2.78 2.76
N ALA A 129 7.56 -3.75 2.03
CA ALA A 129 8.96 -4.11 2.15
C ALA A 129 9.88 -2.96 1.74
N PHE A 130 9.63 -2.35 0.58
CA PHE A 130 10.44 -1.23 0.10
C PHE A 130 10.24 0.04 0.93
N ASN A 131 9.01 0.36 1.34
CA ASN A 131 8.76 1.49 2.23
C ASN A 131 9.46 1.30 3.58
N GLY A 132 9.39 0.10 4.16
CA GLY A 132 10.13 -0.25 5.37
C GLY A 132 11.64 -0.11 5.19
N ALA A 133 12.19 -0.58 4.08
CA ALA A 133 13.61 -0.43 3.76
C ALA A 133 14.05 1.05 3.67
N VAL A 134 13.24 1.89 3.02
CA VAL A 134 13.46 3.35 2.98
C VAL A 134 13.55 3.92 4.38
N GLN A 135 12.57 3.60 5.25
CA GLN A 135 12.54 4.11 6.63
C GLN A 135 13.76 3.66 7.44
N VAL A 136 14.21 2.39 7.27
CA VAL A 136 15.43 1.90 7.93
C VAL A 136 16.65 2.70 7.49
N VAL A 137 16.83 2.91 6.19
CA VAL A 137 18.01 3.63 5.67
C VAL A 137 17.98 5.09 6.11
N TYR A 138 16.84 5.77 6.06
CA TYR A 138 16.69 7.12 6.61
C TYR A 138 16.92 7.18 8.12
N GLY A 139 16.42 6.20 8.86
CA GLY A 139 16.65 6.12 10.31
C GLY A 139 18.12 5.94 10.66
N LEU A 140 18.86 5.11 9.90
CA LEU A 140 20.31 4.95 10.06
C LEU A 140 21.07 6.24 9.78
N ASP A 141 20.63 7.01 8.79
CA ASP A 141 21.20 8.32 8.46
C ASP A 141 21.07 9.32 9.61
N LEU A 142 19.91 9.32 10.30
CA LEU A 142 19.64 10.17 11.46
C LEU A 142 20.42 9.74 12.71
N VAL A 143 20.62 8.44 12.91
CA VAL A 143 21.33 7.91 14.10
C VAL A 143 22.85 8.01 13.92
N PHE A 144 23.34 7.82 12.70
CA PHE A 144 24.75 7.80 12.36
C PHE A 144 25.08 8.85 11.29
N PRO A 145 25.27 10.13 11.66
CA PRO A 145 25.57 11.21 10.69
C PRO A 145 26.82 10.96 9.83
N ALA A 146 27.74 10.11 10.29
CA ALA A 146 28.88 9.69 9.50
C ALA A 146 28.48 8.86 8.27
N LEU A 147 27.39 8.08 8.34
CA LEU A 147 26.82 7.36 7.19
C LEU A 147 26.14 8.30 6.21
N ALA A 148 25.55 9.42 6.69
CA ALA A 148 24.96 10.46 5.86
C ALA A 148 25.95 11.01 4.84
N LEU A 149 27.23 11.17 5.24
CA LEU A 149 28.29 11.61 4.35
C LEU A 149 28.58 10.61 3.22
N TRP A 150 28.42 9.33 3.49
CA TRP A 150 28.63 8.26 2.50
C TRP A 150 27.39 8.10 1.61
N PHE A 151 26.20 8.08 2.17
CA PHE A 151 24.94 7.97 1.42
C PHE A 151 24.64 9.25 0.62
N GLY A 152 24.92 10.43 1.17
CA GLY A 152 24.72 11.71 0.48
C GLY A 152 25.67 11.92 -0.71
N ARG A 153 26.90 11.38 -0.66
CA ARG A 153 27.88 11.45 -1.77
C ARG A 153 27.69 10.36 -2.82
N ALA A 154 27.13 9.24 -2.43
CA ALA A 154 26.90 8.11 -3.32
C ALA A 154 25.41 7.68 -3.23
N HIS A 155 24.53 8.42 -3.88
CA HIS A 155 23.10 8.08 -4.03
C HIS A 155 22.88 6.62 -4.46
N PHE A 156 23.84 6.07 -5.17
CA PHE A 156 23.87 4.68 -5.58
C PHE A 156 23.90 3.72 -4.37
N LEU A 157 24.69 3.98 -3.32
CA LEU A 157 24.76 3.12 -2.13
C LEU A 157 23.45 3.16 -1.34
N PHE A 158 22.81 4.33 -1.28
CA PHE A 158 21.49 4.47 -0.68
C PHE A 158 20.43 3.62 -1.41
N VAL A 159 20.38 3.74 -2.74
CA VAL A 159 19.46 2.97 -3.57
C VAL A 159 19.79 1.47 -3.50
N ALA A 160 21.06 1.09 -3.53
CA ALA A 160 21.48 -0.30 -3.41
C ALA A 160 21.06 -0.91 -2.06
N ALA A 161 21.26 -0.20 -0.95
CA ALA A 161 20.83 -0.62 0.39
C ALA A 161 19.30 -0.82 0.46
N MET A 162 18.53 0.13 -0.10
CA MET A 162 17.07 0.02 -0.19
C MET A 162 16.63 -1.19 -1.00
N VAL A 163 17.26 -1.42 -2.17
CA VAL A 163 16.91 -2.54 -3.05
C VAL A 163 17.24 -3.88 -2.40
N VAL A 164 18.41 -4.00 -1.78
CA VAL A 164 18.83 -5.23 -1.09
C VAL A 164 17.93 -5.52 0.11
N LEU A 165 17.71 -4.52 0.98
CA LEU A 165 16.88 -4.69 2.18
C LEU A 165 15.41 -4.91 1.81
N GLY A 166 14.88 -4.13 0.87
CA GLY A 166 13.49 -4.28 0.39
C GLY A 166 13.26 -5.61 -0.32
N GLY A 167 14.20 -6.05 -1.15
CA GLY A 167 14.15 -7.36 -1.81
C GLY A 167 14.19 -8.52 -0.81
N PHE A 168 15.05 -8.42 0.21
CA PHE A 168 15.11 -9.41 1.28
C PHE A 168 13.82 -9.42 2.12
N GLY A 169 13.32 -8.24 2.49
CA GLY A 169 12.04 -8.10 3.21
C GLY A 169 10.86 -8.69 2.41
N PHE A 170 10.80 -8.41 1.11
CA PHE A 170 9.80 -9.00 0.22
C PHE A 170 9.90 -10.53 0.18
N ALA A 171 11.11 -11.09 0.05
CA ALA A 171 11.33 -12.53 0.02
C ALA A 171 10.85 -13.21 1.32
N VAL A 172 11.12 -12.60 2.48
CA VAL A 172 10.65 -13.08 3.79
C VAL A 172 9.13 -13.03 3.90
N GLN A 173 8.51 -11.90 3.52
CA GLN A 173 7.05 -11.77 3.52
C GLN A 173 6.39 -12.79 2.58
N TYR A 174 6.95 -13.00 1.39
CA TYR A 174 6.44 -13.95 0.42
C TYR A 174 6.55 -15.40 0.92
N ALA A 175 7.66 -15.76 1.57
CA ALA A 175 7.84 -17.09 2.17
C ALA A 175 6.78 -17.34 3.26
N MET A 176 6.57 -16.37 4.17
CA MET A 176 5.55 -16.47 5.22
C MET A 176 4.13 -16.56 4.65
N PHE A 177 3.85 -15.85 3.56
CA PHE A 177 2.55 -15.89 2.89
C PHE A 177 2.29 -17.26 2.25
N LYS A 178 3.30 -17.84 1.60
CA LYS A 178 3.21 -19.15 0.98
C LYS A 178 2.95 -20.26 2.00
N ASP A 179 3.66 -20.26 3.15
CA ASP A 179 3.47 -21.24 4.22
C ASP A 179 2.03 -21.22 4.75
N ARG A 180 1.44 -20.05 4.99
CA ARG A 180 0.05 -19.95 5.47
C ARG A 180 -0.97 -20.57 4.51
N ARG A 181 -0.76 -20.48 3.20
CA ARG A 181 -1.63 -21.12 2.20
C ARG A 181 -1.54 -22.64 2.21
N THR A 182 -0.39 -23.19 2.51
CA THR A 182 -0.17 -24.65 2.55
C THR A 182 -0.88 -25.33 3.73
N TYR A 183 -1.08 -24.59 4.84
CA TYR A 183 -1.79 -25.12 6.03
C TYR A 183 -3.30 -24.84 6.03
N SER A 184 -3.82 -24.11 5.07
CA SER A 184 -5.26 -23.78 4.97
C SER A 184 -6.00 -24.53 3.85
N SER A 185 -5.32 -25.41 3.14
CA SER A 185 -5.86 -26.35 2.14
C SER A 185 -5.93 -27.75 2.73
#